data_e926ecbba4ac83c936866a419b3c7715
#
_entry.id   e926ecbba4ac83c936866a419b3c7715
#
_cell.length_a   1.000
_cell.length_b   1.000
_cell.length_c   1.000
_cell.angle_alpha   90.00
_cell.angle_beta   90.00
_cell.angle_gamma   90.00
#
_symmetry.space_group_name_H-M   'P 1'
#
loop_
_entity.id
_entity.type
_entity.pdbx_description
1 polymer ?
#
loop_
_entity_poly.entity_id
_entity_poly.type
_entity_poly.pdbx_seq_one_letter_code
_entity_poly.pdbx_strand_id
1 'polypeptide(L)'
;MYTEAELVRIAKRENNTRRKYLVVNRLQGKHIPVSPKEALQMFRSLAELIKEAYPSERLLMVGFAETATAIGAAVAIECQAAYMQTTREVIDGVDYLYFSESHSHATEQKLVKTDLDKIIGKTDRIVFIEDEVTTGNTILNIVRLIQKTYAKPVSFAVASILNGMNEEALENYQNLKIPVHYLVKTTHDTYTEIAEQYQADGTCHICTKPQEKEVEQQKEVQQQIEMQQTKEAQQPIEVQEISGWINARRLHTADTYKQAC
;
A
#
# COMPACT_ATOMS: atom_id res chain seq x y z
N MET A 1 19.65 0.01 11.65
CA MET A 1 19.37 0.75 10.40
C MET A 1 19.45 -0.27 9.27
N TYR A 2 18.47 -0.34 8.39
CA TYR A 2 18.47 -1.27 7.26
C TYR A 2 19.38 -0.78 6.15
N THR A 3 19.97 -1.71 5.41
CA THR A 3 20.78 -1.45 4.22
C THR A 3 20.07 -1.93 2.95
N GLU A 4 20.48 -1.44 1.79
CA GLU A 4 19.95 -1.89 0.50
C GLU A 4 20.14 -3.41 0.29
N ALA A 5 21.32 -3.93 0.63
CA ALA A 5 21.64 -5.35 0.52
C ALA A 5 20.77 -6.26 1.40
N GLU A 6 20.28 -5.74 2.53
CA GLU A 6 19.38 -6.48 3.42
C GLU A 6 17.94 -6.52 2.88
N LEU A 7 17.46 -5.41 2.31
CA LEU A 7 16.05 -5.30 1.90
C LEU A 7 15.81 -5.63 0.44
N VAL A 8 16.74 -5.33 -0.47
CA VAL A 8 16.51 -5.40 -1.91
C VAL A 8 16.99 -6.72 -2.51
N ARG A 9 16.14 -7.27 -3.38
CA ARG A 9 16.49 -8.30 -4.37
C ARG A 9 15.99 -7.85 -5.72
N ILE A 10 16.72 -8.23 -6.77
CA ILE A 10 16.37 -7.91 -8.14
C ILE A 10 15.81 -9.15 -8.81
N ALA A 11 14.60 -9.04 -9.33
CA ALA A 11 13.98 -10.07 -10.16
C ALA A 11 14.01 -9.65 -11.63
N LYS A 12 14.44 -10.55 -12.51
CA LYS A 12 14.44 -10.35 -13.96
C LYS A 12 13.01 -10.38 -14.49
N ARG A 13 12.70 -9.47 -15.41
CA ARG A 13 11.41 -9.44 -16.13
C ARG A 13 11.67 -9.77 -17.60
N GLU A 14 11.17 -10.88 -18.06
CA GLU A 14 11.46 -11.36 -19.43
C GLU A 14 10.69 -10.57 -20.51
N ASN A 15 9.43 -10.26 -20.28
CA ASN A 15 8.54 -9.70 -21.30
C ASN A 15 8.26 -8.20 -21.11
N ASN A 16 9.18 -7.44 -20.52
CA ASN A 16 9.00 -6.01 -20.30
C ASN A 16 10.16 -5.21 -20.89
N THR A 17 9.89 -4.48 -21.97
CA THR A 17 10.89 -3.68 -22.68
C THR A 17 11.23 -2.36 -21.98
N ARG A 18 10.34 -1.87 -21.11
CA ARG A 18 10.53 -0.57 -20.43
C ARG A 18 11.40 -0.71 -19.18
N ARG A 19 11.20 -1.75 -18.39
CA ARG A 19 11.95 -2.01 -17.15
C ARG A 19 12.25 -3.50 -17.06
N LYS A 20 13.50 -3.89 -17.29
CA LYS A 20 13.94 -5.29 -17.33
C LYS A 20 14.00 -5.97 -15.96
N TYR A 21 13.83 -5.22 -14.89
CA TYR A 21 13.88 -5.72 -13.52
C TYR A 21 12.66 -5.31 -12.69
N LEU A 22 12.48 -6.02 -11.61
CA LEU A 22 11.56 -5.66 -10.53
C LEU A 22 12.38 -5.60 -9.23
N VAL A 23 12.20 -4.54 -8.47
CA VAL A 23 12.72 -4.46 -7.10
C VAL A 23 11.80 -5.25 -6.18
N VAL A 24 12.36 -6.18 -5.45
CA VAL A 24 11.64 -7.03 -4.49
C VAL A 24 12.17 -6.72 -3.10
N ASN A 25 11.31 -6.18 -2.25
CA ASN A 25 11.63 -6.03 -0.84
C ASN A 25 11.44 -7.38 -0.12
N ARG A 26 12.52 -7.88 0.48
CA ARG A 26 12.55 -9.20 1.13
C ARG A 26 11.64 -9.32 2.35
N LEU A 27 11.36 -8.22 3.04
CA LEU A 27 10.60 -8.21 4.29
C LEU A 27 9.16 -7.70 4.12
N GLN A 28 8.74 -7.38 2.89
CA GLN A 28 7.39 -6.86 2.64
C GLN A 28 6.30 -7.94 2.60
N GLY A 29 6.66 -9.17 2.26
CA GLY A 29 5.71 -10.28 2.13
C GLY A 29 4.89 -10.27 0.83
N LYS A 30 5.22 -9.40 -0.14
CA LYS A 30 4.49 -9.29 -1.41
C LYS A 30 4.89 -10.37 -2.42
N HIS A 31 6.18 -10.55 -2.64
CA HIS A 31 6.73 -11.46 -3.65
C HIS A 31 7.40 -12.68 -3.04
N ILE A 32 7.87 -12.55 -1.82
CA ILE A 32 8.59 -13.58 -1.06
C ILE A 32 7.88 -13.74 0.28
N PRO A 33 7.57 -14.97 0.71
CA PRO A 33 7.05 -15.20 2.06
C PRO A 33 8.01 -14.66 3.13
N VAL A 34 7.47 -14.03 4.15
CA VAL A 34 8.24 -13.40 5.23
C VAL A 34 7.57 -13.68 6.57
N SER A 35 8.37 -13.74 7.63
CA SER A 35 7.83 -13.75 8.98
C SER A 35 7.09 -12.43 9.25
N PRO A 36 5.80 -12.46 9.66
CA PRO A 36 5.07 -11.25 10.02
C PRO A 36 5.80 -10.41 11.07
N LYS A 37 6.52 -11.04 11.99
CA LYS A 37 7.31 -10.36 13.02
C LYS A 37 8.43 -9.50 12.42
N GLU A 38 9.13 -10.01 11.41
CA GLU A 38 10.22 -9.28 10.73
C GLU A 38 9.66 -8.13 9.89
N ALA A 39 8.55 -8.37 9.17
CA ALA A 39 7.85 -7.33 8.42
C ALA A 39 7.38 -6.18 9.33
N LEU A 40 6.72 -6.52 10.44
CA LEU A 40 6.26 -5.54 11.42
C LEU A 40 7.42 -4.77 12.08
N GLN A 41 8.55 -5.41 12.33
CA GLN A 41 9.73 -4.72 12.85
C GLN A 41 10.25 -3.67 11.86
N MET A 42 10.28 -3.99 10.56
CA MET A 42 10.65 -3.04 9.53
C MET A 42 9.66 -1.86 9.46
N PHE A 43 8.34 -2.13 9.53
CA PHE A 43 7.32 -1.08 9.53
C PHE A 43 7.40 -0.18 10.76
N ARG A 44 7.72 -0.73 11.93
CA ARG A 44 8.00 0.05 13.16
C ARG A 44 9.17 0.99 12.99
N SER A 45 10.25 0.55 12.35
CA SER A 45 11.40 1.44 12.08
C SER A 45 11.00 2.64 11.21
N LEU A 46 10.09 2.47 10.25
CA LEU A 46 9.54 3.59 9.49
C LEU A 46 8.67 4.50 10.35
N ALA A 47 7.84 3.91 11.24
CA ALA A 47 6.99 4.67 12.15
C ALA A 47 7.80 5.51 13.14
N GLU A 48 8.94 5.02 13.60
CA GLU A 48 9.84 5.76 14.49
C GLU A 48 10.33 7.06 13.85
N LEU A 49 10.73 7.04 12.58
CA LEU A 49 11.13 8.25 11.85
C LEU A 49 10.00 9.29 11.79
N ILE A 50 8.76 8.83 11.61
CA ILE A 50 7.59 9.71 11.53
C ILE A 50 7.23 10.29 12.90
N LYS A 51 7.26 9.48 13.96
CA LYS A 51 7.01 9.92 15.33
C LYS A 51 8.03 10.96 15.79
N GLU A 52 9.30 10.74 15.44
CA GLU A 52 10.36 11.68 15.76
C GLU A 52 10.19 13.01 15.01
N ALA A 53 9.81 12.96 13.74
CA ALA A 53 9.62 14.15 12.91
C ALA A 53 8.35 14.96 13.29
N TYR A 54 7.29 14.30 13.76
CA TYR A 54 5.98 14.93 13.99
C TYR A 54 5.34 14.56 15.34
N PRO A 55 6.01 14.83 16.48
CA PRO A 55 5.61 14.30 17.79
C PRO A 55 4.29 14.88 18.32
N SER A 56 3.83 16.01 17.80
CA SER A 56 2.67 16.74 18.30
C SER A 56 1.59 16.98 17.24
N GLU A 57 1.79 16.51 16.01
CA GLU A 57 0.84 16.72 14.93
C GLU A 57 -0.22 15.60 14.89
N ARG A 58 -1.45 15.96 14.54
CA ARG A 58 -2.50 14.99 14.25
C ARG A 58 -2.33 14.49 12.83
N LEU A 59 -1.83 13.26 12.74
CA LEU A 59 -1.46 12.65 11.46
C LEU A 59 -2.62 11.87 10.86
N LEU A 60 -2.70 11.90 9.52
CA LEU A 60 -3.46 10.98 8.70
C LEU A 60 -2.47 10.21 7.81
N MET A 61 -2.38 8.91 8.00
CA MET A 61 -1.59 8.03 7.13
C MET A 61 -2.43 7.61 5.94
N VAL A 62 -1.87 7.73 4.74
CA VAL A 62 -2.52 7.30 3.50
C VAL A 62 -1.63 6.27 2.80
N GLY A 63 -1.99 4.98 2.91
CA GLY A 63 -1.26 3.89 2.26
C GLY A 63 -1.69 3.71 0.81
N PHE A 64 -0.73 3.60 -0.11
CA PHE A 64 -1.06 3.36 -1.52
C PHE A 64 -1.37 1.89 -1.77
N ALA A 65 -2.54 1.65 -2.33
CA ALA A 65 -2.95 0.31 -2.73
C ALA A 65 -2.16 -0.13 -4.00
N GLU A 66 -1.75 -1.37 -4.01
CA GLU A 66 -2.08 -2.38 -2.99
C GLU A 66 -0.87 -2.68 -2.10
N THR A 67 0.32 -2.27 -2.49
CA THR A 67 1.59 -2.71 -1.91
C THR A 67 1.90 -2.05 -0.56
N ALA A 68 1.44 -0.83 -0.35
CA ALA A 68 1.70 -0.10 0.88
C ALA A 68 0.54 -0.14 1.89
N THR A 69 -0.51 -0.93 1.65
CA THR A 69 -1.66 -1.00 2.58
C THR A 69 -1.28 -1.53 3.96
N ALA A 70 -0.56 -2.65 4.01
CA ALA A 70 -0.11 -3.23 5.27
C ALA A 70 0.93 -2.35 5.97
N ILE A 71 1.84 -1.73 5.20
CA ILE A 71 2.84 -0.79 5.72
C ILE A 71 2.13 0.40 6.36
N GLY A 72 1.21 1.04 5.63
CA GLY A 72 0.48 2.21 6.08
C GLY A 72 -0.34 1.94 7.34
N ALA A 73 -1.05 0.81 7.38
CA ALA A 73 -1.83 0.40 8.54
C ALA A 73 -0.95 0.18 9.78
N ALA A 74 0.16 -0.55 9.64
CA ALA A 74 1.09 -0.81 10.74
C ALA A 74 1.74 0.49 11.25
N VAL A 75 2.18 1.37 10.34
CA VAL A 75 2.74 2.69 10.70
C VAL A 75 1.70 3.55 11.42
N ALA A 76 0.45 3.54 10.97
CA ALA A 76 -0.63 4.28 11.61
C ALA A 76 -0.89 3.79 13.05
N ILE A 77 -0.87 2.48 13.27
CA ILE A 77 -1.00 1.88 14.62
C ILE A 77 0.12 2.36 15.53
N GLU A 78 1.37 2.28 15.07
CA GLU A 78 2.53 2.67 15.87
C GLU A 78 2.56 4.18 16.16
N CYS A 79 2.08 5.02 15.23
CA CYS A 79 1.98 6.47 15.39
C CYS A 79 0.68 6.91 16.09
N GLN A 80 -0.24 6.01 16.42
CA GLN A 80 -1.59 6.32 16.94
C GLN A 80 -2.32 7.33 16.05
N ALA A 81 -2.17 7.19 14.74
CA ALA A 81 -2.71 8.09 13.73
C ALA A 81 -3.95 7.51 13.05
N ALA A 82 -4.74 8.39 12.45
CA ALA A 82 -5.80 7.98 11.54
C ALA A 82 -5.20 7.32 10.29
N TYR A 83 -5.94 6.38 9.68
CA TYR A 83 -5.52 5.65 8.51
C TYR A 83 -6.56 5.64 7.42
N MET A 84 -6.12 5.85 6.20
CA MET A 84 -6.86 5.61 4.97
C MET A 84 -5.95 4.89 3.97
N GLN A 85 -6.54 4.28 2.95
CA GLN A 85 -5.78 3.76 1.82
C GLN A 85 -6.40 4.21 0.50
N THR A 86 -5.57 4.28 -0.55
CA THR A 86 -6.08 4.43 -1.90
C THR A 86 -6.75 3.14 -2.35
N THR A 87 -7.56 3.20 -3.39
CA THR A 87 -8.25 2.02 -3.93
C THR A 87 -8.33 2.08 -5.45
N ARG A 88 -8.50 0.93 -6.07
CA ARG A 88 -8.88 0.78 -7.49
C ARG A 88 -10.31 0.28 -7.64
N GLU A 89 -10.93 -0.12 -6.54
CA GLU A 89 -12.29 -0.66 -6.52
C GLU A 89 -13.33 0.45 -6.62
N VAL A 90 -14.46 0.14 -7.22
CA VAL A 90 -15.63 0.99 -7.18
C VAL A 90 -16.47 0.58 -5.98
N ILE A 91 -16.78 1.54 -5.12
CA ILE A 91 -17.61 1.37 -3.92
C ILE A 91 -18.83 2.25 -4.11
N ASP A 92 -20.00 1.68 -4.00
CA ASP A 92 -21.24 2.41 -4.20
C ASP A 92 -21.47 3.45 -3.07
N GLY A 93 -22.08 4.58 -3.41
CA GLY A 93 -22.50 5.60 -2.45
C GLY A 93 -21.36 6.43 -1.84
N VAL A 94 -20.17 6.46 -2.48
CA VAL A 94 -19.05 7.31 -2.03
C VAL A 94 -18.51 8.16 -3.18
N ASP A 95 -17.99 9.35 -2.83
CA ASP A 95 -17.27 10.21 -3.74
C ASP A 95 -15.77 9.89 -3.71
N TYR A 96 -15.09 10.15 -4.83
CA TYR A 96 -13.66 9.88 -4.99
C TYR A 96 -12.87 11.12 -5.41
N LEU A 97 -11.60 11.13 -5.00
CA LEU A 97 -10.54 11.93 -5.60
C LEU A 97 -9.73 11.04 -6.55
N TYR A 98 -9.77 11.33 -7.84
CA TYR A 98 -9.04 10.62 -8.89
C TYR A 98 -7.72 11.33 -9.17
N PHE A 99 -6.58 10.66 -9.07
CA PHE A 99 -5.26 11.28 -9.15
C PHE A 99 -4.26 10.54 -10.05
N SER A 100 -4.64 9.42 -10.65
CA SER A 100 -3.82 8.75 -11.65
C SER A 100 -3.92 9.45 -13.01
N GLU A 101 -2.84 9.45 -13.78
CA GLU A 101 -2.85 10.01 -15.13
C GLU A 101 -3.78 9.19 -16.04
N SER A 102 -4.65 9.89 -16.78
CA SER A 102 -5.70 9.31 -17.66
C SER A 102 -5.18 8.54 -18.88
N HIS A 103 -3.86 8.40 -19.03
CA HIS A 103 -3.22 7.81 -20.21
C HIS A 103 -2.70 6.39 -20.02
N SER A 104 -2.82 5.81 -18.83
CA SER A 104 -2.50 4.40 -18.63
C SER A 104 -3.78 3.58 -18.61
N HIS A 105 -3.83 2.50 -19.41
CA HIS A 105 -4.84 1.45 -19.30
C HIS A 105 -4.77 0.68 -17.95
N ALA A 106 -3.97 1.16 -17.00
CA ALA A 106 -3.94 0.71 -15.64
C ALA A 106 -5.16 1.26 -14.90
N THR A 107 -5.81 0.42 -14.12
CA THR A 107 -6.96 0.76 -13.28
C THR A 107 -6.68 2.00 -12.44
N GLU A 108 -7.51 3.01 -12.59
CA GLU A 108 -7.36 4.34 -12.02
C GLU A 108 -7.28 4.29 -10.49
N GLN A 109 -6.21 4.85 -9.93
CA GLN A 109 -6.08 4.98 -8.47
C GLN A 109 -6.89 6.17 -7.96
N LYS A 110 -7.56 5.96 -6.85
CA LYS A 110 -8.45 6.94 -6.25
C LYS A 110 -8.44 6.86 -4.73
N LEU A 111 -8.76 7.97 -4.08
CA LEU A 111 -8.97 8.06 -2.65
C LEU A 111 -10.45 8.34 -2.38
N VAL A 112 -11.02 7.69 -1.37
CA VAL A 112 -12.43 7.92 -1.00
C VAL A 112 -12.56 9.32 -0.39
N LYS A 113 -13.16 10.24 -1.15
CA LYS A 113 -13.35 11.63 -0.74
C LYS A 113 -14.30 11.73 0.45
N THR A 114 -15.39 10.98 0.42
CA THR A 114 -16.39 10.93 1.51
C THR A 114 -15.77 10.64 2.87
N ASP A 115 -14.73 9.81 2.93
CA ASP A 115 -14.04 9.49 4.19
C ASP A 115 -13.01 10.57 4.55
N LEU A 116 -12.31 11.11 3.56
CA LEU A 116 -11.39 12.22 3.78
C LEU A 116 -12.13 13.47 4.33
N ASP A 117 -13.32 13.77 3.83
CA ASP A 117 -14.16 14.87 4.30
C ASP A 117 -14.42 14.81 5.81
N LYS A 118 -14.58 13.61 6.38
CA LYS A 118 -14.85 13.40 7.80
C LYS A 118 -13.65 13.70 8.69
N ILE A 119 -12.43 13.58 8.18
CA ILE A 119 -11.22 13.62 8.98
C ILE A 119 -10.30 14.82 8.68
N ILE A 120 -10.32 15.35 7.46
CA ILE A 120 -9.41 16.42 7.02
C ILE A 120 -9.44 17.64 7.95
N GLY A 121 -10.62 17.95 8.48
CA GLY A 121 -10.82 19.05 9.44
C GLY A 121 -10.04 18.90 10.75
N LYS A 122 -9.66 17.70 11.12
CA LYS A 122 -8.93 17.36 12.36
C LYS A 122 -7.47 16.96 12.09
N THR A 123 -7.03 16.98 10.83
CA THR A 123 -5.69 16.55 10.40
C THR A 123 -4.78 17.77 10.28
N ASP A 124 -3.56 17.68 10.81
CA ASP A 124 -2.52 18.69 10.65
C ASP A 124 -1.59 18.32 9.50
N ARG A 125 -1.29 17.02 9.33
CA ARG A 125 -0.45 16.50 8.26
C ARG A 125 -1.00 15.20 7.69
N ILE A 126 -0.94 15.07 6.35
CA ILE A 126 -1.15 13.82 5.63
C ILE A 126 0.22 13.22 5.30
N VAL A 127 0.48 11.99 5.73
CA VAL A 127 1.70 11.24 5.40
C VAL A 127 1.34 10.15 4.40
N PHE A 128 1.84 10.28 3.18
CA PHE A 128 1.66 9.27 2.14
C PHE A 128 2.66 8.15 2.32
N ILE A 129 2.16 6.92 2.41
CA ILE A 129 2.98 5.71 2.66
C ILE A 129 3.06 4.87 1.39
N GLU A 130 4.30 4.59 0.96
CA GLU A 130 4.60 3.73 -0.19
C GLU A 130 5.62 2.64 0.18
N ASP A 131 5.66 1.57 -0.59
CA ASP A 131 6.72 0.56 -0.47
C ASP A 131 8.02 1.04 -1.13
N GLU A 132 7.94 1.59 -2.33
CA GLU A 132 9.04 2.19 -3.08
C GLU A 132 8.57 3.48 -3.76
N VAL A 133 9.23 4.59 -3.51
CA VAL A 133 9.01 5.84 -4.24
C VAL A 133 10.15 6.06 -5.23
N THR A 134 9.83 6.23 -6.52
CA THR A 134 10.83 6.47 -7.59
C THR A 134 10.80 7.91 -8.08
N THR A 135 9.71 8.39 -8.66
CA THR A 135 9.55 9.78 -9.11
C THR A 135 8.70 10.62 -8.18
N GLY A 136 7.79 10.00 -7.45
CA GLY A 136 6.84 10.67 -6.59
C GLY A 136 5.71 11.40 -7.32
N ASN A 137 5.63 11.36 -8.65
CA ASN A 137 4.64 12.12 -9.43
C ASN A 137 3.19 11.82 -9.01
N THR A 138 2.87 10.57 -8.74
CA THR A 138 1.55 10.15 -8.28
C THR A 138 1.18 10.84 -6.96
N ILE A 139 2.14 10.95 -6.03
CA ILE A 139 1.95 11.64 -4.75
C ILE A 139 1.75 13.15 -4.98
N LEU A 140 2.52 13.77 -5.86
CA LEU A 140 2.33 15.19 -6.17
C LEU A 140 0.95 15.47 -6.80
N ASN A 141 0.44 14.56 -7.60
CA ASN A 141 -0.90 14.70 -8.19
C ASN A 141 -1.99 14.71 -7.13
N ILE A 142 -1.95 13.77 -6.17
CA ILE A 142 -2.94 13.75 -5.08
C ILE A 142 -2.77 14.94 -4.13
N VAL A 143 -1.55 15.39 -3.84
CA VAL A 143 -1.30 16.61 -3.05
C VAL A 143 -1.97 17.81 -3.69
N ARG A 144 -1.72 18.08 -4.98
CA ARG A 144 -2.33 19.19 -5.71
C ARG A 144 -3.86 19.10 -5.72
N LEU A 145 -4.39 17.89 -5.86
CA LEU A 145 -5.83 17.66 -5.86
C LEU A 145 -6.45 17.96 -4.49
N ILE A 146 -5.83 17.52 -3.40
CA ILE A 146 -6.27 17.81 -2.03
C ILE A 146 -6.20 19.32 -1.77
N GLN A 147 -5.09 19.98 -2.12
CA GLN A 147 -4.95 21.43 -1.96
C GLN A 147 -6.00 22.23 -2.74
N LYS A 148 -6.39 21.76 -3.92
CA LYS A 148 -7.44 22.38 -4.73
C LYS A 148 -8.84 22.13 -4.15
N THR A 149 -9.06 20.98 -3.53
CA THR A 149 -10.38 20.54 -3.07
C THR A 149 -10.74 21.14 -1.69
N TYR A 150 -9.75 21.32 -0.81
CA TYR A 150 -9.96 21.71 0.57
C TYR A 150 -9.34 23.09 0.85
N ALA A 151 -10.16 24.00 1.40
CA ALA A 151 -9.72 25.34 1.81
C ALA A 151 -8.83 25.30 3.06
N LYS A 152 -8.97 24.26 3.92
CA LYS A 152 -8.12 24.12 5.12
C LYS A 152 -6.70 23.75 4.70
N PRO A 153 -5.68 24.54 5.11
CA PRO A 153 -4.29 24.17 4.88
C PRO A 153 -3.93 22.91 5.68
N VAL A 154 -3.39 21.91 4.98
CA VAL A 154 -2.85 20.69 5.56
C VAL A 154 -1.42 20.53 5.07
N SER A 155 -0.52 20.15 5.97
CA SER A 155 0.86 19.81 5.60
C SER A 155 0.93 18.40 5.01
N PHE A 156 1.95 18.14 4.21
CA PHE A 156 2.18 16.84 3.58
C PHE A 156 3.56 16.30 3.91
N ALA A 157 3.69 14.99 3.90
CA ALA A 157 4.97 14.29 3.94
C ALA A 157 4.83 12.96 3.17
N VAL A 158 5.96 12.37 2.84
CA VAL A 158 6.06 11.05 2.23
C VAL A 158 6.89 10.16 3.14
N ALA A 159 6.50 8.91 3.28
CA ALA A 159 7.30 7.90 3.94
C ALA A 159 7.28 6.60 3.14
N SER A 160 8.46 6.01 2.94
CA SER A 160 8.61 4.76 2.18
C SER A 160 9.65 3.84 2.79
N ILE A 161 9.55 2.55 2.49
CA ILE A 161 10.62 1.61 2.84
C ILE A 161 11.84 1.88 1.96
N LEU A 162 11.62 2.01 0.65
CA LEU A 162 12.66 2.25 -0.34
C LEU A 162 12.45 3.61 -1.01
N ASN A 163 13.54 4.35 -1.20
CA ASN A 163 13.52 5.62 -1.93
C ASN A 163 14.50 5.58 -3.11
N GLY A 164 13.96 5.47 -4.31
CA GLY A 164 14.70 5.54 -5.58
C GLY A 164 14.62 6.91 -6.27
N MET A 165 14.14 7.96 -5.62
CA MET A 165 14.13 9.31 -6.21
C MET A 165 15.55 9.76 -6.55
N ASN A 166 15.74 10.37 -7.71
CA ASN A 166 16.97 11.06 -8.04
C ASN A 166 17.06 12.42 -7.30
N GLU A 167 18.19 13.10 -7.43
CA GLU A 167 18.44 14.39 -6.76
C GLU A 167 17.42 15.45 -7.18
N GLU A 168 17.08 15.53 -8.46
CA GLU A 168 16.10 16.48 -9.00
C GLU A 168 14.71 16.27 -8.37
N ALA A 169 14.26 15.02 -8.24
CA ALA A 169 12.98 14.70 -7.61
C ALA A 169 12.98 15.07 -6.11
N LEU A 170 14.08 14.79 -5.39
CA LEU A 170 14.20 15.15 -3.98
C LEU A 170 14.23 16.67 -3.79
N GLU A 171 14.96 17.41 -4.63
CA GLU A 171 15.01 18.86 -4.60
C GLU A 171 13.62 19.48 -4.88
N ASN A 172 12.87 18.93 -5.84
CA ASN A 172 11.49 19.36 -6.11
C ASN A 172 10.60 19.18 -4.87
N TYR A 173 10.68 18.05 -4.18
CA TYR A 173 9.93 17.81 -2.94
C TYR A 173 10.34 18.76 -1.82
N GLN A 174 11.63 19.06 -1.67
CA GLN A 174 12.14 20.03 -0.72
C GLN A 174 11.62 21.45 -1.03
N ASN A 175 11.64 21.88 -2.28
CA ASN A 175 11.11 23.17 -2.72
C ASN A 175 9.59 23.30 -2.45
N LEU A 176 8.86 22.22 -2.57
CA LEU A 176 7.44 22.13 -2.23
C LEU A 176 7.17 21.99 -0.73
N LYS A 177 8.20 21.93 0.10
CA LYS A 177 8.13 21.72 1.56
C LYS A 177 7.38 20.43 1.93
N ILE A 178 7.60 19.37 1.16
CA ILE A 178 7.09 18.02 1.41
C ILE A 178 8.25 17.13 1.84
N PRO A 179 8.49 16.93 3.14
CA PRO A 179 9.54 16.05 3.62
C PRO A 179 9.36 14.61 3.14
N VAL A 180 10.50 13.95 2.84
CA VAL A 180 10.54 12.55 2.39
C VAL A 180 11.33 11.73 3.41
N HIS A 181 10.65 10.80 4.07
CA HIS A 181 11.22 9.87 5.05
C HIS A 181 11.35 8.50 4.40
N TYR A 182 12.45 7.80 4.63
CA TYR A 182 12.66 6.45 4.08
C TYR A 182 13.63 5.65 4.93
N LEU A 183 13.53 4.33 4.87
CA LEU A 183 14.47 3.46 5.55
C LEU A 183 15.74 3.26 4.74
N VAL A 184 15.64 3.08 3.43
CA VAL A 184 16.75 2.81 2.54
C VAL A 184 16.66 3.64 1.27
N LYS A 185 17.78 4.32 0.95
CA LYS A 185 17.97 4.96 -0.35
C LYS A 185 18.48 3.94 -1.35
N THR A 186 17.85 3.87 -2.52
CA THR A 186 18.26 2.99 -3.63
C THR A 186 18.73 3.85 -4.81
N THR A 187 19.75 3.39 -5.54
CA THR A 187 20.31 4.13 -6.67
C THR A 187 19.77 3.64 -8.01
N HIS A 188 19.41 2.37 -8.11
CA HIS A 188 19.00 1.68 -9.34
C HIS A 188 20.07 1.57 -10.44
N ASP A 189 21.31 2.04 -10.21
CA ASP A 189 22.34 2.16 -11.22
C ASP A 189 22.78 0.80 -11.80
N THR A 190 22.84 -0.23 -10.97
CA THR A 190 23.32 -1.57 -11.34
C THR A 190 22.19 -2.59 -11.57
N TYR A 191 20.96 -2.25 -11.32
CA TYR A 191 19.84 -3.21 -11.30
C TYR A 191 19.56 -3.83 -12.67
N THR A 192 19.72 -3.05 -13.74
CA THR A 192 19.56 -3.56 -15.11
C THR A 192 20.64 -4.59 -15.42
N GLU A 193 21.90 -4.30 -15.10
CA GLU A 193 23.05 -5.19 -15.31
C GLU A 193 22.88 -6.50 -14.53
N ILE A 194 22.49 -6.41 -13.25
CA ILE A 194 22.23 -7.57 -12.40
C ILE A 194 21.13 -8.46 -13.03
N ALA A 195 20.06 -7.84 -13.52
CA ALA A 195 18.97 -8.58 -14.15
C ALA A 195 19.39 -9.23 -15.49
N GLU A 196 20.23 -8.56 -16.28
CA GLU A 196 20.72 -9.09 -17.56
C GLU A 196 21.72 -10.24 -17.37
N GLN A 197 22.56 -10.16 -16.36
CA GLN A 197 23.54 -11.20 -16.03
C GLN A 197 22.88 -12.47 -15.43
N TYR A 198 21.66 -12.35 -14.89
CA TYR A 198 20.97 -13.50 -14.32
C TYR A 198 20.62 -14.53 -15.38
N GLN A 199 21.09 -15.75 -15.17
CA GLN A 199 20.73 -16.91 -15.98
C GLN A 199 19.75 -17.78 -15.19
N ALA A 200 18.55 -17.98 -15.74
CA ALA A 200 17.57 -18.88 -15.16
C ALA A 200 18.09 -20.33 -15.22
N ASP A 201 17.80 -21.09 -14.18
CA ASP A 201 18.12 -22.53 -14.09
C ASP A 201 17.22 -23.41 -14.98
N GLY A 202 16.29 -22.79 -15.72
CA GLY A 202 15.31 -23.47 -16.59
C GLY A 202 14.07 -23.97 -15.83
N THR A 203 13.99 -23.81 -14.52
CA THR A 203 12.77 -24.11 -13.79
C THR A 203 11.70 -23.06 -14.10
N CYS A 204 10.52 -23.52 -14.46
CA CYS A 204 9.38 -22.67 -14.78
C CYS A 204 8.13 -23.20 -14.09
N HIS A 205 7.45 -22.35 -13.32
CA HIS A 205 6.12 -22.64 -12.82
C HIS A 205 5.10 -22.14 -13.84
N ILE A 206 4.57 -23.05 -14.65
CA ILE A 206 3.48 -22.73 -15.57
C ILE A 206 2.18 -22.77 -14.76
N CYS A 207 1.55 -21.61 -14.56
CA CYS A 207 0.18 -21.56 -14.10
C CYS A 207 -0.72 -22.01 -15.25
N THR A 208 -1.03 -23.30 -15.33
CA THR A 208 -2.11 -23.78 -16.19
C THR A 208 -3.43 -23.21 -15.68
N LYS A 209 -4.21 -22.62 -16.57
CA LYS A 209 -5.59 -22.30 -16.22
C LYS A 209 -6.25 -23.61 -15.78
N PRO A 210 -7.00 -23.62 -14.66
CA PRO A 210 -7.74 -24.81 -14.25
C PRO A 210 -8.57 -25.29 -15.45
N GLN A 211 -8.51 -26.59 -15.76
CA GLN A 211 -9.37 -27.15 -16.81
C GLN A 211 -10.83 -26.97 -16.32
N GLU A 212 -11.73 -26.69 -17.25
CA GLU A 212 -13.16 -26.43 -16.90
C GLU A 212 -13.76 -27.51 -15.98
N LYS A 213 -13.30 -28.77 -16.10
CA LYS A 213 -13.71 -29.88 -15.22
C LYS A 213 -13.24 -29.71 -13.76
N GLU A 214 -12.06 -29.13 -13.52
CA GLU A 214 -11.58 -28.86 -12.15
C GLU A 214 -12.33 -27.70 -11.51
N VAL A 215 -12.75 -26.73 -12.33
CA VAL A 215 -13.59 -25.61 -11.86
C VAL A 215 -15.00 -26.08 -11.49
N GLU A 216 -15.55 -27.03 -12.24
CA GLU A 216 -16.87 -27.64 -11.91
C GLU A 216 -16.78 -28.48 -10.63
N GLN A 217 -15.76 -29.31 -10.48
CA GLN A 217 -15.53 -30.08 -9.24
C GLN A 217 -15.31 -29.19 -8.03
N GLN A 218 -14.55 -28.10 -8.18
CA GLN A 218 -14.36 -27.14 -7.09
C GLN A 218 -15.67 -26.42 -6.71
N LYS A 219 -16.52 -26.10 -7.67
CA LYS A 219 -17.85 -25.54 -7.40
C LYS A 219 -18.78 -26.53 -6.69
N GLU A 220 -18.75 -27.80 -7.08
CA GLU A 220 -19.55 -28.84 -6.41
C GLU A 220 -19.08 -29.08 -4.97
N VAL A 221 -17.75 -29.11 -4.73
CA VAL A 221 -17.16 -29.22 -3.40
C VAL A 221 -17.51 -27.98 -2.56
N GLN A 222 -17.40 -26.78 -3.14
CA GLN A 222 -17.77 -25.55 -2.44
C GLN A 222 -19.27 -25.53 -2.06
N GLN A 223 -20.16 -25.94 -2.95
CA GLN A 223 -21.59 -26.06 -2.65
C GLN A 223 -21.90 -27.10 -1.59
N GLN A 224 -21.15 -28.23 -1.55
CA GLN A 224 -21.28 -29.23 -0.51
C GLN A 224 -20.79 -28.71 0.85
N ILE A 225 -19.69 -27.95 0.87
CA ILE A 225 -19.19 -27.30 2.09
C ILE A 225 -20.19 -26.26 2.61
N GLU A 226 -20.77 -25.45 1.73
CA GLU A 226 -21.79 -24.46 2.09
C GLU A 226 -23.07 -25.12 2.61
N MET A 227 -23.51 -26.26 2.02
CA MET A 227 -24.64 -27.03 2.53
C MET A 227 -24.36 -27.73 3.86
N GLN A 228 -23.13 -28.16 4.13
CA GLN A 228 -22.73 -28.70 5.44
C GLN A 228 -22.64 -27.61 6.50
N GLN A 229 -22.03 -26.48 6.18
CA GLN A 229 -21.95 -25.32 7.07
C GLN A 229 -23.36 -24.79 7.45
N THR A 230 -24.31 -24.84 6.52
CA THR A 230 -25.71 -24.44 6.81
C THR A 230 -26.42 -25.42 7.73
N LYS A 231 -25.99 -26.68 7.80
CA LYS A 231 -26.56 -27.69 8.73
C LYS A 231 -25.92 -27.68 10.12
N GLU A 232 -24.66 -27.22 10.24
CA GLU A 232 -23.95 -27.11 11.53
C GLU A 232 -24.16 -25.75 12.22
N ALA A 233 -24.66 -24.75 11.51
CA ALA A 233 -24.93 -23.40 12.03
C ALA A 233 -26.27 -23.36 12.80
N GLN A 234 -26.37 -24.10 13.91
CA GLN A 234 -27.53 -24.01 14.82
C GLN A 234 -27.24 -23.27 16.15
N GLN A 235 -26.16 -22.50 16.21
CA GLN A 235 -26.07 -21.43 17.20
C GLN A 235 -26.00 -20.10 16.46
N PRO A 236 -26.92 -19.16 16.72
CA PRO A 236 -26.81 -17.84 16.13
C PRO A 236 -25.54 -17.20 16.66
N ILE A 237 -24.55 -17.01 15.77
CA ILE A 237 -23.49 -16.05 16.02
C ILE A 237 -24.19 -14.71 16.16
N GLU A 238 -24.12 -14.11 17.34
CA GLU A 238 -24.67 -12.78 17.56
C GLU A 238 -23.93 -11.81 16.65
N VAL A 239 -24.50 -11.55 15.50
CA VAL A 239 -23.96 -10.56 14.54
C VAL A 239 -24.26 -9.21 15.14
N GLN A 240 -23.29 -8.59 15.79
CA GLN A 240 -23.37 -7.18 16.11
C GLN A 240 -23.49 -6.42 14.79
N GLU A 241 -24.63 -5.78 14.60
CA GLU A 241 -24.85 -4.88 13.48
C GLU A 241 -23.90 -3.69 13.66
N ILE A 242 -22.74 -3.75 13.01
CA ILE A 242 -21.84 -2.60 12.93
C ILE A 242 -22.50 -1.67 11.92
N SER A 243 -23.10 -0.60 12.43
CA SER A 243 -23.76 0.41 11.61
C SER A 243 -22.71 1.10 10.70
N GLY A 244 -22.68 0.70 9.46
CA GLY A 244 -21.77 1.19 8.43
C GLY A 244 -21.06 0.06 7.70
N TRP A 245 -20.71 0.32 6.48
CA TRP A 245 -19.92 -0.60 5.65
C TRP A 245 -18.50 -0.70 6.21
N ILE A 246 -18.13 -1.85 6.79
CA ILE A 246 -16.74 -2.18 7.05
C ILE A 246 -16.23 -2.97 5.85
N ASN A 247 -15.59 -2.27 4.95
CA ASN A 247 -14.65 -2.89 4.04
C ASN A 247 -13.31 -2.97 4.76
N ALA A 248 -12.73 -4.16 4.90
CA ALA A 248 -11.42 -4.34 5.54
C ALA A 248 -10.31 -3.47 4.91
N ARG A 249 -10.53 -2.99 3.67
CA ARG A 249 -9.67 -2.05 2.96
C ARG A 249 -9.97 -0.58 3.27
N ARG A 250 -10.98 -0.27 4.08
CA ARG A 250 -11.42 1.09 4.44
C ARG A 250 -11.29 1.38 5.93
N LEU A 251 -10.21 0.95 6.52
CA LEU A 251 -9.94 1.23 7.93
C LEU A 251 -9.53 2.70 8.10
N HIS A 252 -10.26 3.42 8.96
CA HIS A 252 -10.08 4.87 9.12
C HIS A 252 -9.14 5.25 10.26
N THR A 253 -8.96 4.35 11.22
CA THR A 253 -8.11 4.58 12.38
C THR A 253 -7.33 3.31 12.75
N ALA A 254 -6.25 3.49 13.49
CA ALA A 254 -5.48 2.38 14.03
C ALA A 254 -6.32 1.48 14.95
N ASP A 255 -7.27 2.06 15.70
CA ASP A 255 -8.15 1.29 16.59
C ASP A 255 -9.15 0.46 15.80
N THR A 256 -9.71 0.98 14.72
CA THR A 256 -10.58 0.22 13.82
C THR A 256 -9.83 -0.95 13.19
N TYR A 257 -8.56 -0.75 12.81
CA TYR A 257 -7.70 -1.82 12.31
C TYR A 257 -7.47 -2.91 13.36
N LYS A 258 -7.14 -2.54 14.60
CA LYS A 258 -6.95 -3.48 15.72
C LYS A 258 -8.20 -4.29 16.05
N GLN A 259 -9.39 -3.70 15.89
CA GLN A 259 -10.65 -4.40 16.10
C GLN A 259 -10.99 -5.38 14.97
N ALA A 260 -10.52 -5.11 13.76
CA ALA A 260 -10.76 -5.94 12.58
C ALA A 260 -9.77 -7.12 12.44
N CYS A 261 -8.60 -7.04 13.07
CA CYS A 261 -7.59 -8.11 13.15
C CYS A 261 -7.73 -8.94 14.41
#